data_71ed5129ff4ade666aff110127b525be
#
_entry.id   71ed5129ff4ade666aff110127b525be
#
_cell.length_a   1.000
_cell.length_b   1.000
_cell.length_c   1.000
_cell.angle_alpha   90.00
_cell.angle_beta   90.00
_cell.angle_gamma   90.00
#
_symmetry.space_group_name_H-M   'P 1'
#
loop_
_entity.id
_entity.type
_entity.pdbx_description
1 polymer ?
#
loop_
_entity_poly.entity_id
_entity_poly.type
_entity_poly.pdbx_seq_one_letter_code
_entity_poly.pdbx_strand_id
1 'polypeptide(L)'
;MKDPQDTKSQRDATRAITRGRTSAEHHGAVNTPVYHASTILHPDVDAFEKRHDSNANRRKVIYGLLGTPTTFDLEEVLADLEGGHDAVLVPSGLASISVALLSFLRPGDHLLVADTVYPPTRSFCDQHLARFDITVDYYDPLVGGEIESLIQPATRVIFM
;
A
#
# COMPACT_ATOMS: atom_id res chain seq x y z
N MET A 1 18.65 21.74 -15.02
CA MET A 1 17.96 20.68 -14.25
C MET A 1 16.84 21.40 -13.50
N LYS A 2 15.55 21.10 -13.77
CA LYS A 2 14.43 21.75 -13.07
C LYS A 2 14.31 21.16 -11.67
N ASP A 3 14.02 22.02 -10.69
CA ASP A 3 13.84 21.70 -9.28
C ASP A 3 12.78 20.59 -9.11
N PRO A 4 13.02 19.54 -8.32
CA PRO A 4 12.03 18.50 -8.02
C PRO A 4 10.76 19.02 -7.35
N GLN A 5 10.73 20.24 -6.86
CA GLN A 5 9.60 20.84 -6.15
C GLN A 5 8.48 21.41 -7.05
N ASP A 6 8.69 21.53 -8.36
CA ASP A 6 7.70 22.12 -9.29
C ASP A 6 6.66 21.10 -9.83
N THR A 7 6.50 19.98 -9.15
CA THR A 7 5.69 18.85 -9.64
C THR A 7 4.21 18.94 -9.27
N LYS A 8 3.82 19.73 -8.28
CA LYS A 8 2.41 19.89 -7.86
C LYS A 8 1.52 20.62 -8.87
N SER A 9 2.13 21.32 -9.83
CA SER A 9 1.38 22.04 -10.88
C SER A 9 1.22 21.22 -12.18
N GLN A 10 1.85 20.06 -12.30
CA GLN A 10 1.75 19.21 -13.48
C GLN A 10 0.43 18.46 -13.50
N ARG A 11 -0.15 18.30 -14.72
CA ARG A 11 -1.34 17.47 -14.92
C ARG A 11 -1.02 16.01 -14.60
N ASP A 12 -1.99 15.27 -14.05
CA ASP A 12 -1.82 13.87 -13.66
C ASP A 12 -1.28 12.98 -14.81
N ALA A 13 -1.73 13.23 -16.04
CA ALA A 13 -1.20 12.54 -17.23
C ALA A 13 0.32 12.74 -17.42
N THR A 14 0.84 13.93 -17.11
CA THR A 14 2.28 14.21 -17.17
C THR A 14 3.01 13.54 -16.00
N ARG A 15 2.44 13.58 -14.81
CA ARG A 15 2.98 12.94 -13.61
C ARG A 15 3.09 11.42 -13.82
N ALA A 16 2.03 10.78 -14.31
CA ALA A 16 1.99 9.36 -14.61
C ALA A 16 3.09 8.91 -15.60
N ILE A 17 3.49 9.80 -16.53
CA ILE A 17 4.52 9.48 -17.53
C ILE A 17 5.94 9.78 -17.03
N THR A 18 6.11 10.77 -16.16
CA THR A 18 7.44 11.28 -15.79
C THR A 18 7.92 10.83 -14.42
N ARG A 19 7.05 10.40 -13.54
CA ARG A 19 7.40 9.93 -12.19
C ARG A 19 8.05 8.55 -12.21
N GLY A 20 8.80 8.23 -11.17
CA GLY A 20 9.50 6.95 -11.04
C GLY A 20 10.61 6.76 -12.08
N ARG A 21 11.15 7.86 -12.65
CA ARG A 21 12.19 7.82 -13.67
C ARG A 21 13.47 8.48 -13.16
N THR A 22 14.40 7.65 -12.77
CA THR A 22 15.74 8.05 -12.30
C THR A 22 16.80 7.63 -13.31
N SER A 23 16.62 8.01 -14.59
CA SER A 23 17.47 7.56 -15.71
C SER A 23 18.97 7.75 -15.46
N ALA A 24 19.38 8.78 -14.71
CA ALA A 24 20.77 9.00 -14.39
C ALA A 24 21.36 7.88 -13.51
N GLU A 25 20.54 7.25 -12.66
CA GLU A 25 20.95 6.14 -11.79
C GLU A 25 20.96 4.79 -12.53
N HIS A 26 20.35 4.76 -13.72
CA HIS A 26 20.17 3.56 -14.54
C HIS A 26 20.87 3.66 -15.89
N HIS A 27 22.06 4.23 -15.94
CA HIS A 27 22.88 4.33 -17.17
C HIS A 27 22.16 5.02 -18.34
N GLY A 28 21.19 5.90 -18.05
CA GLY A 28 20.39 6.59 -19.07
C GLY A 28 19.14 5.83 -19.52
N ALA A 29 18.85 4.66 -18.98
CA ALA A 29 17.59 3.95 -19.27
C ALA A 29 16.39 4.82 -18.84
N VAL A 30 15.40 4.93 -19.74
CA VAL A 30 14.21 5.77 -19.47
C VAL A 30 13.35 5.17 -18.37
N ASN A 31 13.16 3.87 -18.38
CA ASN A 31 12.41 3.14 -17.36
C ASN A 31 13.38 2.52 -16.35
N THR A 32 12.95 2.41 -15.11
CA THR A 32 13.67 1.65 -14.10
C THR A 32 13.88 0.21 -14.59
N PRO A 33 15.11 -0.30 -14.58
CA PRO A 33 15.37 -1.69 -14.91
C PRO A 33 14.61 -2.65 -13.97
N VAL A 34 14.31 -3.85 -14.50
CA VAL A 34 13.70 -4.89 -13.67
C VAL A 34 14.78 -5.53 -12.79
N TYR A 35 14.73 -5.23 -11.50
CA TYR A 35 15.56 -5.86 -10.48
C TYR A 35 14.89 -7.14 -9.99
N HIS A 36 15.37 -8.27 -10.47
CA HIS A 36 14.90 -9.59 -10.06
C HIS A 36 15.94 -10.23 -9.14
N ALA A 37 15.85 -9.94 -7.85
CA ALA A 37 16.84 -10.35 -6.86
C ALA A 37 16.15 -10.85 -5.58
N SER A 38 16.83 -11.73 -4.86
CA SER A 38 16.46 -12.19 -3.53
C SER A 38 17.46 -11.66 -2.51
N THR A 39 18.62 -12.30 -2.40
CA THR A 39 19.67 -11.90 -1.46
C THR A 39 20.43 -10.69 -1.97
N ILE A 40 20.64 -9.72 -1.09
CA ILE A 40 21.44 -8.53 -1.34
C ILE A 40 22.73 -8.60 -0.50
N LEU A 41 23.85 -8.42 -1.14
CA LEU A 41 25.14 -8.39 -0.46
C LEU A 41 25.40 -6.99 0.13
N HIS A 42 25.93 -6.96 1.32
CA HIS A 42 26.38 -5.75 1.99
C HIS A 42 27.90 -5.64 1.91
N PRO A 43 28.46 -4.41 1.84
CA PRO A 43 29.92 -4.23 1.67
C PRO A 43 30.73 -4.78 2.85
N ASP A 44 30.16 -4.74 4.05
CA ASP A 44 30.82 -5.20 5.28
C ASP A 44 29.78 -5.62 6.35
N VAL A 45 30.26 -6.13 7.47
CA VAL A 45 29.42 -6.58 8.60
C VAL A 45 28.68 -5.41 9.24
N ASP A 46 29.31 -4.26 9.37
CA ASP A 46 28.71 -3.07 9.97
C ASP A 46 27.49 -2.62 9.15
N ALA A 47 27.59 -2.59 7.83
CA ALA A 47 26.49 -2.27 6.93
C ALA A 47 25.36 -3.31 7.02
N PHE A 48 25.72 -4.59 7.18
CA PHE A 48 24.74 -5.66 7.39
C PHE A 48 23.99 -5.52 8.72
N GLU A 49 24.68 -5.25 9.81
CA GLU A 49 24.07 -5.08 11.13
C GLU A 49 23.12 -3.87 11.17
N LYS A 50 23.51 -2.76 10.53
CA LYS A 50 22.73 -1.52 10.44
C LYS A 50 21.66 -1.51 9.34
N ARG A 51 21.45 -2.61 8.61
CA ARG A 51 20.52 -2.64 7.47
C ARG A 51 19.07 -2.32 7.82
N HIS A 52 18.67 -2.61 9.05
CA HIS A 52 17.31 -2.37 9.57
C HIS A 52 17.16 -1.11 10.41
N ASP A 53 18.20 -0.27 10.49
CA ASP A 53 18.07 1.00 11.23
C ASP A 53 16.90 1.82 10.70
N SER A 54 15.91 2.01 11.56
CA SER A 54 14.59 2.57 11.24
C SER A 54 14.59 4.03 10.78
N ASN A 55 15.69 4.74 11.01
CA ASN A 55 15.89 6.10 10.49
C ASN A 55 16.44 6.12 9.06
N ALA A 56 16.77 4.98 8.51
CA ALA A 56 17.18 4.86 7.13
C ALA A 56 15.93 4.73 6.24
N ASN A 57 15.96 5.41 5.11
CA ASN A 57 14.94 5.41 4.08
C ASN A 57 14.29 4.02 3.91
N ARG A 58 12.95 3.95 4.06
CA ARG A 58 12.13 2.72 3.89
C ARG A 58 12.39 2.02 2.56
N ARG A 59 12.86 2.74 1.55
CA ARG A 59 13.19 2.26 0.21
C ARG A 59 14.65 1.81 0.06
N LYS A 60 15.26 1.36 1.16
CA LYS A 60 16.60 0.78 1.11
C LYS A 60 16.51 -0.67 0.64
N VAL A 61 17.29 -1.01 -0.39
CA VAL A 61 17.39 -2.38 -0.90
C VAL A 61 18.23 -3.20 0.08
N ILE A 62 17.57 -4.04 0.87
CA ILE A 62 18.21 -4.90 1.88
C ILE A 62 17.90 -6.39 1.67
N TYR A 63 16.80 -6.69 1.03
CA TYR A 63 16.38 -8.03 0.65
C TYR A 63 15.31 -7.90 -0.44
N GLY A 64 15.40 -8.68 -1.52
CA GLY A 64 14.52 -8.53 -2.67
C GLY A 64 13.01 -8.63 -2.35
N LEU A 65 12.62 -9.43 -1.34
CA LEU A 65 11.23 -9.52 -0.89
C LEU A 65 10.70 -8.20 -0.30
N LEU A 66 11.57 -7.43 0.36
CA LEU A 66 11.20 -6.15 0.99
C LEU A 66 11.12 -5.00 -0.01
N GLY A 67 11.56 -5.24 -1.23
CA GLY A 67 11.50 -4.32 -2.34
C GLY A 67 12.85 -4.10 -3.03
N THR A 68 12.74 -3.63 -4.25
CA THR A 68 13.85 -3.27 -5.13
C THR A 68 13.53 -1.93 -5.79
N PRO A 69 14.47 -1.27 -6.49
CA PRO A 69 14.15 -0.03 -7.20
C PRO A 69 12.93 -0.15 -8.09
N THR A 70 12.69 -1.31 -8.74
CA THR A 70 11.52 -1.53 -9.59
C THR A 70 10.20 -1.38 -8.83
N THR A 71 10.10 -1.96 -7.62
CA THR A 71 8.89 -1.86 -6.79
C THR A 71 8.77 -0.50 -6.14
N PHE A 72 9.87 0.06 -5.64
CA PHE A 72 9.89 1.35 -4.97
C PHE A 72 9.47 2.51 -5.89
N ASP A 73 9.91 2.50 -7.15
CA ASP A 73 9.52 3.51 -8.11
C ASP A 73 8.03 3.45 -8.43
N LEU A 74 7.44 2.24 -8.52
CA LEU A 74 5.99 2.09 -8.71
C LEU A 74 5.21 2.56 -7.48
N GLU A 75 5.64 2.22 -6.27
CA GLU A 75 5.03 2.68 -5.02
C GLU A 75 5.06 4.21 -4.93
N GLU A 76 6.17 4.84 -5.34
CA GLU A 76 6.28 6.30 -5.39
C GLU A 76 5.30 6.94 -6.37
N VAL A 77 5.20 6.39 -7.58
CA VAL A 77 4.26 6.88 -8.59
C VAL A 77 2.83 6.80 -8.09
N LEU A 78 2.44 5.67 -7.49
CA LEU A 78 1.08 5.47 -6.97
C LEU A 78 0.79 6.43 -5.81
N ALA A 79 1.68 6.53 -4.84
CA ALA A 79 1.52 7.46 -3.72
C ALA A 79 1.41 8.92 -4.21
N ASP A 80 2.22 9.32 -5.20
CA ASP A 80 2.18 10.68 -5.74
C ASP A 80 0.87 10.96 -6.50
N LEU A 81 0.38 10.02 -7.31
CA LEU A 81 -0.86 10.18 -8.08
C LEU A 81 -2.08 10.24 -7.18
N GLU A 82 -2.16 9.40 -6.17
CA GLU A 82 -3.25 9.35 -5.20
C GLU A 82 -3.16 10.42 -4.10
N GLY A 83 -2.07 11.19 -4.06
CA GLY A 83 -1.82 12.17 -3.00
C GLY A 83 -1.57 11.52 -1.63
N GLY A 84 -1.20 10.23 -1.62
CA GLY A 84 -0.88 9.47 -0.42
C GLY A 84 0.50 9.78 0.13
N HIS A 85 0.73 9.39 1.38
CA HIS A 85 2.06 9.51 1.99
C HIS A 85 3.00 8.43 1.46
N ASP A 86 2.47 7.22 1.26
CA ASP A 86 3.22 6.05 0.81
C ASP A 86 2.26 5.03 0.18
N ALA A 87 2.80 4.07 -0.56
CA ALA A 87 2.09 2.93 -1.10
C ALA A 87 2.84 1.64 -0.80
N VAL A 88 2.14 0.53 -0.75
CA VAL A 88 2.70 -0.82 -0.56
C VAL A 88 2.15 -1.73 -1.62
N LEU A 89 3.03 -2.36 -2.39
CA LEU A 89 2.63 -3.34 -3.39
C LEU A 89 2.39 -4.70 -2.74
N VAL A 90 1.32 -5.35 -3.17
CA VAL A 90 0.93 -6.70 -2.74
C VAL A 90 0.58 -7.54 -3.98
N PRO A 91 0.60 -8.88 -3.88
CA PRO A 91 0.54 -9.75 -5.07
C PRO A 91 -0.85 -9.83 -5.74
N SER A 92 -1.90 -9.27 -5.15
CA SER A 92 -3.25 -9.30 -5.73
C SER A 92 -4.17 -8.25 -5.13
N GLY A 93 -5.27 -7.92 -5.84
CA GLY A 93 -6.29 -7.01 -5.32
C GLY A 93 -6.94 -7.51 -4.02
N LEU A 94 -7.21 -8.81 -3.89
CA LEU A 94 -7.70 -9.36 -2.63
C LEU A 94 -6.66 -9.25 -1.51
N ALA A 95 -5.38 -9.42 -1.83
CA ALA A 95 -4.32 -9.22 -0.84
C ALA A 95 -4.28 -7.77 -0.36
N SER A 96 -4.51 -6.77 -1.22
CA SER A 96 -4.55 -5.35 -0.79
C SER A 96 -5.68 -5.09 0.19
N ILE A 97 -6.85 -5.64 -0.06
CA ILE A 97 -8.01 -5.51 0.83
C ILE A 97 -7.76 -6.23 2.16
N SER A 98 -7.35 -7.49 2.11
CA SER A 98 -7.16 -8.29 3.32
C SER A 98 -6.03 -7.76 4.21
N VAL A 99 -4.91 -7.33 3.63
CA VAL A 99 -3.81 -6.71 4.38
C VAL A 99 -4.26 -5.39 5.01
N ALA A 100 -4.98 -4.54 4.27
CA ALA A 100 -5.51 -3.29 4.81
C ALA A 100 -6.44 -3.55 5.99
N LEU A 101 -7.43 -4.44 5.84
CA LEU A 101 -8.38 -4.76 6.92
C LEU A 101 -7.68 -5.33 8.15
N LEU A 102 -6.79 -6.32 7.97
CA LEU A 102 -6.04 -6.93 9.08
C LEU A 102 -5.05 -5.98 9.76
N SER A 103 -4.64 -4.90 9.10
CA SER A 103 -3.77 -3.88 9.72
C SER A 103 -4.49 -3.05 10.77
N PHE A 104 -5.81 -2.92 10.68
CA PHE A 104 -6.61 -2.08 11.57
C PHE A 104 -7.50 -2.88 12.53
N LEU A 105 -7.87 -4.10 12.16
CA LEU A 105 -8.80 -4.95 12.92
C LEU A 105 -8.07 -5.87 13.90
N ARG A 106 -8.68 -6.07 15.06
CA ARG A 106 -8.24 -6.98 16.12
C ARG A 106 -9.44 -7.85 16.57
N PRO A 107 -9.20 -8.97 17.24
CA PRO A 107 -10.28 -9.75 17.85
C PRO A 107 -11.19 -8.86 18.74
N GLY A 108 -12.49 -9.01 18.57
CA GLY A 108 -13.53 -8.21 19.24
C GLY A 108 -13.91 -6.91 18.53
N ASP A 109 -13.22 -6.55 17.45
CA ASP A 109 -13.57 -5.36 16.64
C ASP A 109 -14.77 -5.64 15.73
N HIS A 110 -15.41 -4.55 15.30
CA HIS A 110 -16.51 -4.56 14.35
C HIS A 110 -16.10 -3.84 13.06
N LEU A 111 -16.53 -4.41 11.91
CA LEU A 111 -16.31 -3.93 10.56
C LEU A 111 -17.66 -3.68 9.87
N LEU A 112 -17.88 -2.47 9.38
CA LEU A 112 -18.99 -2.16 8.47
C LEU A 112 -18.50 -2.28 7.01
N VAL A 113 -19.26 -2.99 6.17
CA VAL A 113 -18.90 -3.23 4.76
C VAL A 113 -20.09 -2.88 3.87
N ALA A 114 -19.85 -2.16 2.79
CA ALA A 114 -20.89 -1.92 1.80
C ALA A 114 -21.39 -3.25 1.19
N ASP A 115 -22.70 -3.44 1.12
CA ASP A 115 -23.30 -4.71 0.67
C ASP A 115 -22.98 -5.04 -0.79
N THR A 116 -22.56 -4.04 -1.58
CA THR A 116 -22.10 -4.19 -2.96
C THR A 116 -20.63 -4.55 -3.10
N VAL A 117 -19.95 -4.88 -2.01
CA VAL A 117 -18.52 -5.19 -2.00
C VAL A 117 -18.20 -6.37 -2.96
N TYR A 118 -16.98 -6.33 -3.50
CA TYR A 118 -16.43 -7.39 -4.35
C TYR A 118 -16.58 -8.79 -3.71
N PRO A 119 -17.17 -9.79 -4.41
CA PRO A 119 -17.51 -11.08 -3.81
C PRO A 119 -16.38 -11.78 -3.06
N PRO A 120 -15.13 -11.82 -3.53
CA PRO A 120 -14.02 -12.38 -2.76
C PRO A 120 -13.74 -11.64 -1.44
N THR A 121 -13.99 -10.33 -1.36
CA THR A 121 -13.91 -9.58 -0.10
C THR A 121 -14.98 -10.04 0.87
N ARG A 122 -16.23 -10.21 0.39
CA ARG A 122 -17.32 -10.77 1.20
C ARG A 122 -16.94 -12.15 1.75
N SER A 123 -16.45 -13.04 0.88
CA SER A 123 -16.01 -14.37 1.31
C SER A 123 -14.89 -14.30 2.35
N PHE A 124 -13.96 -13.35 2.21
CA PHE A 124 -12.91 -13.13 3.19
C PHE A 124 -13.49 -12.64 4.54
N CYS A 125 -14.43 -11.72 4.54
CA CYS A 125 -15.12 -11.25 5.73
C CYS A 125 -15.86 -12.40 6.43
N ASP A 126 -16.71 -13.13 5.70
CA ASP A 126 -17.59 -14.14 6.26
C ASP A 126 -16.86 -15.39 6.74
N GLN A 127 -15.78 -15.80 6.03
CA GLN A 127 -15.11 -17.08 6.29
C GLN A 127 -13.81 -16.95 7.07
N HIS A 128 -13.10 -15.82 6.93
CA HIS A 128 -11.81 -15.65 7.58
C HIS A 128 -11.89 -14.70 8.77
N LEU A 129 -12.45 -13.50 8.65
CA LEU A 129 -12.52 -12.56 9.76
C LEU A 129 -13.35 -13.08 10.93
N ALA A 130 -14.43 -13.81 10.68
CA ALA A 130 -15.24 -14.46 11.71
C ALA A 130 -14.43 -15.43 12.59
N ARG A 131 -13.38 -16.07 12.05
CA ARG A 131 -12.50 -16.96 12.82
C ARG A 131 -11.58 -16.21 13.78
N PHE A 132 -11.40 -14.93 13.58
CA PHE A 132 -10.59 -14.05 14.42
C PHE A 132 -11.44 -13.22 15.37
N ASP A 133 -12.72 -13.62 15.61
CA ASP A 133 -13.65 -12.89 16.49
C ASP A 133 -13.87 -11.44 16.05
N ILE A 134 -13.92 -11.20 14.74
CA ILE A 134 -14.27 -9.91 14.14
C ILE A 134 -15.69 -10.00 13.60
N THR A 135 -16.56 -9.13 14.11
CA THR A 135 -17.95 -9.02 13.64
C THR A 135 -18.03 -8.17 12.38
N VAL A 136 -18.85 -8.60 11.42
CA VAL A 136 -19.01 -7.89 10.13
C VAL A 136 -20.49 -7.65 9.88
N ASP A 137 -20.87 -6.39 9.72
CA ASP A 137 -22.20 -5.99 9.27
C ASP A 137 -22.13 -5.38 7.89
N TYR A 138 -23.12 -5.71 7.06
CA TYR A 138 -23.23 -5.17 5.71
C TYR A 138 -24.29 -4.08 5.66
N TYR A 139 -23.97 -2.96 5.02
CA TYR A 139 -24.87 -1.82 4.92
C TYR A 139 -25.21 -1.50 3.48
N ASP A 140 -26.40 -0.92 3.27
CA ASP A 140 -26.83 -0.40 1.97
C ASP A 140 -25.91 0.76 1.56
N PRO A 141 -25.19 0.68 0.42
CA PRO A 141 -24.30 1.76 -0.05
C PRO A 141 -25.03 3.11 -0.24
N LEU A 142 -26.37 3.12 -0.32
CA LEU A 142 -27.17 4.32 -0.44
C LEU A 142 -27.59 4.91 0.93
N VAL A 143 -27.14 4.35 2.04
CA VAL A 143 -27.51 4.79 3.39
C VAL A 143 -27.19 6.26 3.68
N GLY A 144 -26.22 6.85 2.98
CA GLY A 144 -25.84 8.25 3.14
C GLY A 144 -25.43 8.58 4.60
N GLY A 145 -25.93 9.70 5.12
CA GLY A 145 -25.62 10.14 6.48
C GLY A 145 -26.14 9.24 7.59
N GLU A 146 -27.11 8.38 7.32
CA GLU A 146 -27.66 7.44 8.31
C GLU A 146 -26.64 6.35 8.71
N ILE A 147 -25.51 6.24 8.01
CA ILE A 147 -24.40 5.34 8.37
C ILE A 147 -23.94 5.54 9.80
N GLU A 148 -24.05 6.75 10.35
CA GLU A 148 -23.68 7.04 11.74
C GLU A 148 -24.46 6.17 12.74
N SER A 149 -25.71 5.83 12.42
CA SER A 149 -26.55 4.99 13.30
C SER A 149 -26.10 3.52 13.33
N LEU A 150 -25.30 3.09 12.35
CA LEU A 150 -24.75 1.74 12.25
C LEU A 150 -23.41 1.59 12.96
N ILE A 151 -22.80 2.71 13.37
CA ILE A 151 -21.51 2.70 14.06
C ILE A 151 -21.72 2.27 15.51
N GLN A 152 -21.05 1.20 15.90
CA GLN A 152 -21.04 0.62 17.24
C GLN A 152 -19.77 1.04 18.00
N PRO A 153 -19.71 0.95 19.34
CA PRO A 153 -18.49 1.23 20.08
C PRO A 153 -17.27 0.37 19.65
N ALA A 154 -17.53 -0.84 19.14
CA ALA A 154 -16.52 -1.75 18.62
C ALA A 154 -16.15 -1.49 17.15
N THR A 155 -16.87 -0.61 16.43
CA THR A 155 -16.60 -0.32 15.03
C THR A 155 -15.22 0.32 14.88
N ARG A 156 -14.37 -0.33 14.10
CA ARG A 156 -13.01 0.12 13.88
C ARG A 156 -12.77 0.54 12.44
N VAL A 157 -13.46 -0.09 11.49
CA VAL A 157 -13.32 0.15 10.05
C VAL A 157 -14.69 0.23 9.40
N ILE A 158 -14.84 1.15 8.46
CA ILE A 158 -15.92 1.21 7.49
C ILE A 158 -15.28 1.02 6.12
N PHE A 159 -15.67 -0.05 5.43
CA PHE A 159 -15.17 -0.39 4.11
C PHE A 159 -16.23 -0.08 3.05
N MET A 160 -15.90 0.85 2.17
CA MET A 160 -16.77 1.35 1.10
C MET A 160 -16.34 0.84 -0.28
#